data_d0c8c2e27466c3d3cd9c66971f9af967
#
_entry.id   d0c8c2e27466c3d3cd9c66971f9af967
#
_cell.length_a   1.000
_cell.length_b   1.000
_cell.length_c   1.000
_cell.angle_alpha   90.00
_cell.angle_beta   90.00
_cell.angle_gamma   90.00
#
_symmetry.space_group_name_H-M   'P 1'
#
loop_
_entity.id
_entity.type
_entity.pdbx_description
1 polymer ?
#
loop_
_entity_poly.entity_id
_entity_poly.type
_entity_poly.pdbx_seq_one_letter_code
_entity_poly.pdbx_strand_id
1 'polypeptide(L)'
;VYNPLDYARAPLELYLKRYARRGVKGLLLGMNPGPYGMAQTGVPFGEVALVRDWLGLEAPVARPANEHPKRPIEGFACTRSEVSGARLWGLARERCPTPGAFFEQVFVWNY
;
A
#
# COMPACT_ATOMS: atom_id res chain seq x y z
N VAL A 1 -3.76 18.05 3.62
CA VAL A 1 -4.33 16.71 3.41
C VAL A 1 -3.87 16.15 2.08
N TYR A 2 -3.30 14.97 2.10
CA TYR A 2 -2.82 14.31 0.89
C TYR A 2 -3.88 13.39 0.29
N ASN A 3 -3.93 13.34 -1.04
CA ASN A 3 -4.75 12.37 -1.75
C ASN A 3 -3.84 11.43 -2.54
N PRO A 4 -3.50 10.25 -1.98
CA PRO A 4 -2.61 9.30 -2.66
C PRO A 4 -3.15 8.79 -3.99
N LEU A 5 -4.45 8.90 -4.23
CA LEU A 5 -5.05 8.51 -5.50
C LEU A 5 -4.53 9.36 -6.67
N ASP A 6 -4.04 10.56 -6.38
CA ASP A 6 -3.49 11.44 -7.40
C ASP A 6 -2.00 11.18 -7.63
N TYR A 7 -1.18 11.47 -6.62
CA TYR A 7 0.28 11.47 -6.82
C TYR A 7 0.90 10.07 -6.77
N ALA A 8 0.26 9.12 -6.11
CA ALA A 8 0.72 7.74 -6.01
C ALA A 8 -0.15 6.78 -6.82
N ARG A 9 -0.68 7.25 -7.94
CA ARG A 9 -1.60 6.48 -8.77
C ARG A 9 -0.94 5.25 -9.41
N ALA A 10 0.31 5.37 -9.83
CA ALA A 10 0.97 4.27 -10.53
C ALA A 10 1.08 3.00 -9.68
N PRO A 11 1.62 3.03 -8.44
CA PRO A 11 1.62 1.80 -7.63
C PRO A 11 0.21 1.37 -7.22
N LEU A 12 -0.72 2.30 -7.01
CA LEU A 12 -2.10 1.94 -6.72
C LEU A 12 -2.74 1.17 -7.88
N GLU A 13 -2.54 1.62 -9.11
CA GLU A 13 -3.07 0.91 -10.28
C GLU A 13 -2.46 -0.48 -10.43
N LEU A 14 -1.16 -0.63 -10.16
CA LEU A 14 -0.53 -1.95 -10.13
C LEU A 14 -1.16 -2.86 -9.09
N TYR A 15 -1.43 -2.32 -7.91
CA TYR A 15 -2.10 -3.07 -6.84
C TYR A 15 -3.46 -3.59 -7.30
N LEU A 16 -4.26 -2.70 -7.89
CA LEU A 16 -5.59 -3.09 -8.37
C LEU A 16 -5.51 -4.09 -9.52
N LYS A 17 -4.61 -3.88 -10.48
CA LYS A 17 -4.46 -4.78 -11.63
C LYS A 17 -4.02 -6.17 -11.23
N ARG A 18 -3.07 -6.28 -10.29
CA ARG A 18 -2.50 -7.57 -9.90
C ARG A 18 -3.36 -8.33 -8.90
N TYR A 19 -4.00 -7.62 -7.98
CA TYR A 19 -4.56 -8.26 -6.80
C TYR A 19 -6.05 -8.09 -6.61
N ALA A 20 -6.68 -7.12 -7.24
CA ALA A 20 -8.14 -6.99 -7.17
C ALA A 20 -8.79 -8.07 -8.04
N ARG A 21 -9.70 -8.82 -7.45
CA ARG A 21 -10.44 -9.86 -8.18
C ARG A 21 -11.81 -10.07 -7.55
N ARG A 22 -12.71 -10.64 -8.35
CA ARG A 22 -14.04 -11.00 -7.86
C ARG A 22 -13.97 -12.28 -7.05
N GLY A 23 -14.93 -12.46 -6.15
CA GLY A 23 -15.11 -13.69 -5.41
C GLY A 23 -14.22 -13.87 -4.19
N VAL A 24 -13.52 -12.82 -3.75
CA VAL A 24 -12.80 -12.89 -2.47
C VAL A 24 -13.78 -13.06 -1.33
N LYS A 25 -13.36 -13.81 -0.30
CA LYS A 25 -14.24 -14.13 0.83
C LYS A 25 -14.28 -13.06 1.90
N GLY A 26 -13.28 -12.20 1.95
CA GLY A 26 -13.20 -11.16 2.96
C GLY A 26 -12.64 -9.87 2.43
N LEU A 27 -13.02 -8.77 3.08
CA LEU A 27 -12.48 -7.44 2.83
C LEU A 27 -11.94 -6.87 4.13
N LEU A 28 -10.69 -6.50 4.13
CA LEU A 28 -10.09 -5.76 5.25
C LEU A 28 -10.10 -4.29 4.89
N LEU A 29 -10.77 -3.49 5.70
CA LEU A 29 -10.97 -2.07 5.43
C LEU A 29 -10.29 -1.22 6.49
N GLY A 30 -9.29 -0.45 6.08
CA GLY A 30 -8.65 0.53 6.96
C GLY A 30 -9.37 1.87 6.91
N MET A 31 -9.18 2.68 7.95
CA MET A 31 -9.88 3.95 8.08
C MET A 31 -9.17 5.11 7.41
N ASN A 32 -7.85 5.15 7.48
CA ASN A 32 -7.08 6.29 7.00
C ASN A 32 -5.80 5.85 6.30
N PRO A 33 -5.34 6.59 5.28
CA PRO A 33 -4.00 6.39 4.74
C PRO A 33 -2.95 6.71 5.80
N GLY A 34 -2.05 5.78 6.06
CA GLY A 34 -0.96 6.01 7.01
C GLY A 34 0.10 6.95 6.44
N PRO A 35 0.69 7.84 7.26
CA PRO A 35 1.66 8.83 6.76
C PRO A 35 2.95 8.19 6.23
N TYR A 36 3.32 7.00 6.71
CA TYR A 36 4.51 6.27 6.24
C TYR A 36 4.15 5.00 5.47
N GLY A 37 2.89 4.84 5.13
CA GLY A 37 2.36 3.71 4.39
C GLY A 37 1.67 4.16 3.11
N MET A 38 0.33 4.13 3.08
CA MET A 38 -0.42 4.50 1.88
C MET A 38 -0.15 5.91 1.39
N ALA A 39 0.13 6.86 2.29
CA ALA A 39 0.49 8.22 1.89
C ALA A 39 1.79 8.25 1.06
N GLN A 40 2.68 7.28 1.25
CA GLN A 40 3.93 7.19 0.49
C GLN A 40 3.80 6.31 -0.75
N THR A 41 3.16 5.17 -0.64
CA THR A 41 3.15 4.16 -1.71
C THR A 41 1.87 4.12 -2.53
N GLY A 42 0.78 4.69 -2.04
CA GLY A 42 -0.52 4.58 -2.68
C GLY A 42 -1.22 3.24 -2.47
N VAL A 43 -0.57 2.29 -1.84
CA VAL A 43 -1.12 0.96 -1.58
C VAL A 43 -1.71 0.93 -0.17
N PRO A 44 -2.93 0.36 0.03
CA PRO A 44 -3.51 0.27 1.37
C PRO A 44 -2.56 -0.45 2.33
N PHE A 45 -2.39 0.13 3.53
CA PHE A 45 -1.42 -0.36 4.52
C PHE A 45 0.00 -0.48 3.96
N GLY A 46 0.35 0.38 3.00
CA GLY A 46 1.49 0.18 2.12
C GLY A 46 2.85 0.53 2.72
N GLU A 47 3.27 -0.21 3.75
CA GLU A 47 4.62 -0.10 4.28
C GLU A 47 5.62 -0.38 3.14
N VAL A 48 6.60 0.52 2.98
CA VAL A 48 7.46 0.58 1.79
C VAL A 48 8.17 -0.73 1.49
N ALA A 49 8.82 -1.32 2.49
CA ALA A 49 9.63 -2.52 2.27
C ALA A 49 8.78 -3.70 1.79
N LEU A 50 7.62 -3.91 2.39
CA LEU A 50 6.76 -5.04 2.02
C LEU A 50 6.05 -4.83 0.69
N VAL A 51 5.66 -3.59 0.38
CA VAL A 51 5.08 -3.28 -0.92
C VAL A 51 6.09 -3.51 -2.03
N ARG A 52 7.32 -3.06 -1.83
CA ARG A 52 8.39 -3.22 -2.80
C ARG A 52 8.84 -4.67 -2.93
N ASP A 53 9.14 -5.33 -1.81
CA ASP A 53 9.85 -6.61 -1.81
C ASP A 53 8.93 -7.82 -1.85
N TRP A 54 7.77 -7.75 -1.22
CA TRP A 54 6.83 -8.87 -1.20
C TRP A 54 5.69 -8.71 -2.19
N LEU A 55 5.01 -7.57 -2.19
CA LEU A 55 3.91 -7.32 -3.14
C LEU A 55 4.42 -7.04 -4.54
N GLY A 56 5.65 -6.56 -4.68
CA GLY A 56 6.27 -6.29 -5.96
C GLY A 56 5.65 -5.14 -6.73
N LEU A 57 5.24 -4.08 -6.05
CA LEU A 57 4.47 -2.99 -6.63
C LEU A 57 5.22 -1.67 -6.71
N GLU A 58 6.55 -1.70 -6.70
CA GLU A 58 7.31 -0.47 -6.82
C GLU A 58 7.05 0.23 -8.15
N ALA A 59 6.67 1.51 -8.07
CA ALA A 59 6.40 2.33 -9.24
C ALA A 59 6.64 3.80 -8.89
N PRO A 60 6.80 4.68 -9.89
CA PRO A 60 7.03 6.10 -9.60
C PRO A 60 5.88 6.74 -8.81
N VAL A 61 6.24 7.53 -7.82
CA VAL A 61 5.29 8.30 -7.01
C VAL A 61 5.61 9.79 -7.24
N ALA A 62 4.61 10.54 -7.67
CA ALA A 62 4.76 11.97 -7.91
C ALA A 62 4.75 12.75 -6.58
N ARG A 63 5.10 14.03 -6.64
CA ARG A 63 4.97 14.90 -5.49
C ARG A 63 3.62 15.58 -5.50
N PRO A 64 2.91 15.63 -4.35
CA PRO A 64 1.66 16.39 -4.28
C PRO A 64 1.90 17.89 -4.42
N ALA A 65 0.92 18.62 -4.94
CA ALA A 65 1.02 20.05 -5.16
C ALA A 65 1.22 20.84 -3.86
N ASN A 66 0.60 20.39 -2.78
CA ASN A 66 0.65 21.05 -1.48
C ASN A 66 1.33 20.15 -0.45
N GLU A 67 2.60 19.86 -0.68
CA GLU A 67 3.36 19.00 0.21
C GLU A 67 3.62 19.67 1.56
N HIS A 68 3.33 18.96 2.65
CA HIS A 68 3.56 19.48 4.00
C HIS A 68 5.05 19.38 4.34
N PRO A 69 5.70 20.48 4.82
CA PRO A 69 7.14 20.47 5.08
C PRO A 69 7.61 19.44 6.10
N LYS A 70 6.77 19.12 7.08
CA LYS A 70 7.11 18.16 8.13
C LYS A 70 6.75 16.71 7.74
N ARG A 71 6.02 16.54 6.64
CA ARG A 71 5.58 15.23 6.17
C ARG A 71 5.72 15.13 4.66
N PRO A 72 6.96 15.17 4.17
CA PRO A 72 7.20 15.11 2.72
C PRO A 72 6.81 13.73 2.18
N ILE A 73 6.39 13.71 0.92
CA ILE A 73 6.12 12.46 0.22
C ILE A 73 7.38 12.02 -0.49
N GLU A 74 8.00 10.97 0.02
CA GLU A 74 9.24 10.41 -0.52
C GLU A 74 9.00 9.16 -1.37
N GLY A 75 7.75 8.66 -1.39
CA GLY A 75 7.40 7.47 -2.13
C GLY A 75 8.19 6.27 -1.62
N PHE A 76 8.74 5.48 -2.54
CA PHE A 76 9.52 4.29 -2.18
C PHE A 76 10.91 4.61 -1.63
N ALA A 77 11.31 5.87 -1.61
CA ALA A 77 12.54 6.29 -0.92
C ALA A 77 12.32 6.55 0.57
N CYS A 78 11.10 6.48 1.05
CA CYS A 78 10.78 6.66 2.46
C CYS A 78 11.44 5.57 3.28
N THR A 79 12.19 5.96 4.32
CA THR A 79 12.93 5.03 5.17
C THR A 79 12.16 4.62 6.42
N ARG A 80 11.02 5.23 6.66
CA ARG A 80 10.21 4.93 7.84
C ARG A 80 9.25 3.79 7.58
N SER A 81 9.09 2.93 8.59
CA SER A 81 8.17 1.80 8.51
C SER A 81 6.80 2.19 9.08
N GLU A 82 5.75 1.79 8.41
CA GLU A 82 4.39 1.97 8.90
C GLU A 82 3.99 0.72 9.68
N VAL A 83 3.69 0.92 10.98
CA VAL A 83 3.51 -0.20 11.91
C VAL A 83 2.35 -1.12 11.52
N SER A 84 1.20 -0.55 11.18
CA SER A 84 0.03 -1.35 10.80
C SER A 84 0.27 -2.13 9.52
N GLY A 85 0.93 -1.50 8.56
CA GLY A 85 1.26 -2.15 7.29
C GLY A 85 2.29 -3.25 7.44
N ALA A 86 3.32 -3.00 8.26
CA ALA A 86 4.33 -4.01 8.55
C ALA A 86 3.71 -5.24 9.21
N ARG A 87 2.76 -5.03 10.12
CA ARG A 87 2.06 -6.13 10.78
C ARG A 87 1.12 -6.88 9.85
N LEU A 88 0.32 -6.15 9.08
CA LEU A 88 -0.64 -6.76 8.16
C LEU A 88 0.05 -7.58 7.07
N TRP A 89 0.94 -6.95 6.33
CA TRP A 89 1.62 -7.63 5.23
C TRP A 89 2.64 -8.65 5.72
N GLY A 90 3.24 -8.42 6.91
CA GLY A 90 4.11 -9.39 7.55
C GLY A 90 3.35 -10.65 7.92
N LEU A 91 2.15 -10.52 8.48
CA LEU A 91 1.29 -11.67 8.80
C LEU A 91 0.85 -12.39 7.53
N ALA A 92 0.47 -11.65 6.50
CA ALA A 92 0.08 -12.25 5.22
C ALA A 92 1.23 -13.07 4.63
N ARG A 93 2.45 -12.54 4.67
CA ARG A 93 3.62 -13.24 4.19
C ARG A 93 3.92 -14.52 4.98
N GLU A 94 3.70 -14.50 6.29
CA GLU A 94 3.87 -15.69 7.12
C GLU A 94 2.83 -16.76 6.81
N ARG A 95 1.61 -16.36 6.50
CA ARG A 95 0.48 -17.29 6.31
C ARG A 95 0.33 -17.79 4.89
N CYS A 96 0.82 -17.05 3.92
CA CYS A 96 0.65 -17.36 2.51
C CYS A 96 1.99 -17.41 1.80
N PRO A 97 2.23 -18.39 0.92
CA PRO A 97 3.51 -18.50 0.22
C PRO A 97 3.76 -17.36 -0.76
N THR A 98 2.69 -16.80 -1.33
CA THR A 98 2.79 -15.71 -2.30
C THR A 98 1.71 -14.67 -2.04
N PRO A 99 1.90 -13.42 -2.50
CA PRO A 99 0.82 -12.43 -2.44
C PRO A 99 -0.44 -12.88 -3.17
N GLY A 100 -0.29 -13.52 -4.32
CA GLY A 100 -1.43 -14.04 -5.07
C GLY A 100 -2.30 -14.97 -4.27
N ALA A 101 -1.69 -15.87 -3.48
CA ALA A 101 -2.44 -16.78 -2.61
C ALA A 101 -3.25 -16.04 -1.56
N PHE A 102 -2.68 -14.97 -0.98
CA PHE A 102 -3.40 -14.14 -0.02
C PHE A 102 -4.61 -13.47 -0.66
N PHE A 103 -4.43 -12.86 -1.83
CA PHE A 103 -5.48 -12.11 -2.51
C PHE A 103 -6.54 -12.98 -3.17
N GLU A 104 -6.36 -14.29 -3.20
CA GLU A 104 -7.44 -15.20 -3.59
C GLU A 104 -8.55 -15.24 -2.54
N GLN A 105 -8.21 -14.97 -1.28
CA GLN A 105 -9.14 -15.08 -0.15
C GLN A 105 -9.64 -13.74 0.33
N VAL A 106 -8.77 -12.73 0.35
CA VAL A 106 -9.01 -11.45 1.01
C VAL A 106 -8.53 -10.30 0.13
N PHE A 107 -9.27 -9.19 0.13
CA PHE A 107 -8.79 -7.95 -0.45
C PHE A 107 -8.64 -6.90 0.65
N VAL A 108 -7.68 -5.99 0.50
CA VAL A 108 -7.38 -4.95 1.48
C VAL A 108 -7.60 -3.59 0.83
N TRP A 109 -8.33 -2.73 1.49
CA TRP A 109 -8.60 -1.37 1.00
C TRP A 109 -8.61 -0.37 2.16
N ASN A 110 -8.45 0.90 1.86
CA ASN A 110 -8.65 1.99 2.81
C ASN A 110 -9.90 2.78 2.45
N TYR A 111 -10.61 3.17 3.49
CA TYR A 111 -11.82 3.96 3.40
C TYR A 111 -11.57 5.36 2.81
#